data_d156dcedc47829fc47bd3dfe3b44c9d7
#
_entry.id   d156dcedc47829fc47bd3dfe3b44c9d7
#
_cell.length_a   1.000
_cell.length_b   1.000
_cell.length_c   1.000
_cell.angle_alpha   90.00
_cell.angle_beta   90.00
_cell.angle_gamma   90.00
#
_symmetry.space_group_name_H-M   'P 1'
#
loop_
_entity.id
_entity.type
_entity.pdbx_description
1 polymer ?
#
loop_
_entity_poly.entity_id
_entity_poly.type
_entity_poly.pdbx_seq_one_letter_code
_entity_poly.pdbx_strand_id
1 'polypeptide(L)'
;MPQQGRFFGRVVIGLGLLAWVIQPAAADKRRIISIGGSVTEIVYALGAGSRLVAVDQTSLHPPEAQDLPDVGYLRALSAEPILSLAPDLVLVEADAGPPDVLTQLAGAGVTVARMPDEPDIGGVQAKIRKVAAALGLADKGAELARQVGEDHALVIAQIGTVQSQPRVMFVLSAGRGAPLVAGEGTSAQAIIGLAGGRNAISGFPDYRPLSPEAGVAASPDVILVTDRTMRLLGGIEGLLTLPGIVGTPAADSRRIVSIDGLLLLGFGPRTPEAVATLAEALHPGLEVARR
;
A
#
# COMPACT_ATOMS: atom_id res chain seq x y z
N MET A 1 -76.49 62.71 0.07
CA MET A 1 -76.14 61.52 -0.71
C MET A 1 -74.62 61.45 -0.78
N PRO A 2 -73.95 60.54 -0.09
CA PRO A 2 -72.49 60.45 -0.11
C PRO A 2 -72.05 59.41 -1.11
N GLN A 3 -71.01 59.78 -1.88
CA GLN A 3 -70.27 58.88 -2.81
C GLN A 3 -69.28 57.98 -2.04
N GLN A 4 -69.37 56.71 -2.35
CA GLN A 4 -68.44 55.72 -1.84
C GLN A 4 -67.15 55.68 -2.74
N GLY A 5 -66.02 56.01 -2.15
CA GLY A 5 -64.71 55.82 -2.76
C GLY A 5 -64.16 54.40 -2.47
N ARG A 6 -63.94 53.62 -3.53
CA ARG A 6 -63.29 52.28 -3.41
C ARG A 6 -61.77 52.44 -3.44
N PHE A 7 -61.09 52.14 -2.34
CA PHE A 7 -59.63 51.98 -2.29
C PHE A 7 -59.29 50.59 -2.76
N PHE A 8 -58.54 50.50 -3.88
CA PHE A 8 -57.85 49.29 -4.31
C PHE A 8 -56.47 49.24 -3.63
N GLY A 9 -56.30 48.36 -2.66
CA GLY A 9 -55.01 48.06 -2.08
C GLY A 9 -54.20 47.13 -3.01
N ARG A 10 -53.04 47.60 -3.50
CA ARG A 10 -52.08 46.77 -4.20
C ARG A 10 -51.26 45.99 -3.18
N VAL A 11 -51.43 44.66 -3.15
CA VAL A 11 -50.56 43.74 -2.42
C VAL A 11 -49.32 43.50 -3.30
N VAL A 12 -48.17 43.99 -2.87
CA VAL A 12 -46.85 43.64 -3.50
C VAL A 12 -46.33 42.40 -2.77
N ILE A 13 -46.41 41.27 -3.46
CA ILE A 13 -45.77 40.01 -3.02
C ILE A 13 -44.28 40.10 -3.39
N GLY A 14 -43.46 40.41 -2.39
CA GLY A 14 -42.01 40.36 -2.52
C GLY A 14 -41.54 38.89 -2.55
N LEU A 15 -41.12 38.38 -3.72
CA LEU A 15 -40.39 37.11 -3.85
C LEU A 15 -38.97 37.31 -3.27
N GLY A 16 -38.76 36.89 -2.02
CA GLY A 16 -37.43 36.78 -1.44
C GLY A 16 -36.68 35.58 -2.05
N LEU A 17 -35.73 35.83 -2.98
CA LEU A 17 -34.76 34.87 -3.42
C LEU A 17 -33.80 34.56 -2.26
N LEU A 18 -34.02 33.43 -1.57
CA LEU A 18 -33.01 32.86 -0.68
C LEU A 18 -31.85 32.36 -1.56
N ALA A 19 -30.82 33.18 -1.71
CA ALA A 19 -29.56 32.74 -2.24
C ALA A 19 -28.91 31.75 -1.22
N TRP A 20 -28.96 30.48 -1.52
CA TRP A 20 -28.15 29.48 -0.81
C TRP A 20 -26.69 29.79 -1.13
N VAL A 21 -26.01 30.42 -0.19
CA VAL A 21 -24.54 30.56 -0.22
C VAL A 21 -23.99 29.17 0.06
N ILE A 22 -23.56 28.46 -1.00
CA ILE A 22 -22.73 27.26 -0.88
C ILE A 22 -21.41 27.77 -0.31
N GLN A 23 -21.26 27.71 1.02
CA GLN A 23 -19.96 27.91 1.66
C GLN A 23 -19.07 26.74 1.20
N PRO A 24 -17.93 27.01 0.55
CA PRO A 24 -16.95 25.96 0.31
C PRO A 24 -16.57 25.40 1.68
N ALA A 25 -16.69 24.08 1.84
CA ALA A 25 -16.24 23.39 3.04
C ALA A 25 -14.80 23.86 3.30
N ALA A 26 -14.55 24.46 4.46
CA ALA A 26 -13.20 24.86 4.84
C ALA A 26 -12.32 23.61 4.69
N ALA A 27 -11.33 23.66 3.79
CA ALA A 27 -10.39 22.57 3.61
C ALA A 27 -9.83 22.22 4.99
N ASP A 28 -9.96 20.97 5.39
CA ASP A 28 -9.47 20.47 6.67
C ASP A 28 -7.95 20.73 6.71
N LYS A 29 -7.54 21.69 7.53
CA LYS A 29 -6.16 22.17 7.64
C LYS A 29 -5.29 21.29 8.54
N ARG A 30 -5.76 20.12 8.94
CA ARG A 30 -4.97 19.21 9.77
C ARG A 30 -3.62 18.91 9.14
N ARG A 31 -2.59 18.99 9.97
CA ARG A 31 -1.22 18.60 9.62
C ARG A 31 -1.09 17.10 9.81
N ILE A 32 -0.86 16.39 8.74
CA ILE A 32 -0.88 14.93 8.73
C ILE A 32 0.52 14.39 8.47
N ILE A 33 0.95 13.41 9.24
CA ILE A 33 2.13 12.59 8.93
C ILE A 33 1.64 11.19 8.54
N SER A 34 2.16 10.67 7.44
CA SER A 34 1.89 9.31 6.97
C SER A 34 3.12 8.43 7.16
N ILE A 35 2.94 7.31 7.85
CA ILE A 35 3.98 6.33 8.15
C ILE A 35 3.57 4.99 7.58
N GLY A 36 4.29 4.56 6.56
CA GLY A 36 4.02 3.39 5.74
C GLY A 36 3.64 3.75 4.30
N GLY A 37 4.36 3.13 3.36
CA GLY A 37 4.23 3.47 1.94
C GLY A 37 2.82 3.27 1.39
N SER A 38 2.12 2.19 1.77
CA SER A 38 0.76 1.94 1.30
C SER A 38 -0.25 2.94 1.87
N VAL A 39 -0.05 3.41 3.09
CA VAL A 39 -0.87 4.45 3.72
C VAL A 39 -0.70 5.77 2.97
N THR A 40 0.55 6.13 2.65
CA THR A 40 0.87 7.33 1.86
C THR A 40 0.24 7.28 0.48
N GLU A 41 0.32 6.15 -0.23
CA GLU A 41 -0.37 5.96 -1.52
C GLU A 41 -1.88 6.20 -1.41
N ILE A 42 -2.53 5.67 -0.37
CA ILE A 42 -3.96 5.87 -0.14
C ILE A 42 -4.28 7.35 0.09
N VAL A 43 -3.48 8.07 0.89
CA VAL A 43 -3.68 9.51 1.13
C VAL A 43 -3.65 10.30 -0.19
N TYR A 44 -2.68 10.01 -1.06
CA TYR A 44 -2.60 10.64 -2.38
C TYR A 44 -3.75 10.24 -3.30
N ALA A 45 -4.12 8.96 -3.36
CA ALA A 45 -5.24 8.46 -4.16
C ALA A 45 -6.59 9.09 -3.75
N LEU A 46 -6.75 9.45 -2.48
CA LEU A 46 -7.93 10.17 -1.97
C LEU A 46 -7.88 11.70 -2.26
N GLY A 47 -6.79 12.20 -2.87
CA GLY A 47 -6.59 13.61 -3.17
C GLY A 47 -6.26 14.45 -1.93
N ALA A 48 -5.69 13.85 -0.88
CA ALA A 48 -5.35 14.51 0.37
C ALA A 48 -3.83 14.72 0.57
N GLY A 49 -3.01 14.47 -0.46
CA GLY A 49 -1.54 14.57 -0.39
C GLY A 49 -1.06 15.96 0.07
N SER A 50 -1.73 17.03 -0.32
CA SER A 50 -1.41 18.40 0.11
C SER A 50 -1.58 18.66 1.62
N ARG A 51 -2.18 17.74 2.37
CA ARG A 51 -2.33 17.79 3.82
C ARG A 51 -1.16 17.13 4.55
N LEU A 52 -0.33 16.37 3.83
CA LEU A 52 0.86 15.73 4.40
C LEU A 52 1.93 16.79 4.68
N VAL A 53 2.52 16.73 5.86
CA VAL A 53 3.64 17.57 6.27
C VAL A 53 4.95 16.79 6.38
N ALA A 54 4.86 15.46 6.45
CA ALA A 54 6.00 14.54 6.42
C ALA A 54 5.53 13.11 6.12
N VAL A 55 6.49 12.27 5.75
CA VAL A 55 6.33 10.84 5.49
C VAL A 55 7.49 10.04 6.06
N ASP A 56 7.39 8.72 6.07
CA ASP A 56 8.48 7.83 6.44
C ASP A 56 9.30 7.37 5.23
N GLN A 57 10.44 6.69 5.48
CA GLN A 57 11.36 6.20 4.44
C GLN A 57 10.77 5.17 3.48
N THR A 58 9.62 4.58 3.78
CA THR A 58 8.96 3.62 2.90
C THR A 58 7.95 4.24 1.96
N SER A 59 7.67 5.53 2.12
CA SER A 59 6.72 6.32 1.32
C SER A 59 7.35 6.78 -0.01
N LEU A 60 7.59 5.81 -0.89
CA LEU A 60 8.32 6.02 -2.16
C LEU A 60 7.39 6.35 -3.34
N HIS A 61 6.08 6.21 -3.17
CA HIS A 61 5.08 6.48 -4.21
C HIS A 61 3.88 7.26 -3.64
N PRO A 62 3.30 8.20 -4.39
CA PRO A 62 3.82 8.72 -5.66
C PRO A 62 5.14 9.49 -5.48
N PRO A 63 5.87 9.80 -6.57
CA PRO A 63 7.18 10.47 -6.46
C PRO A 63 7.18 11.74 -5.61
N GLU A 64 6.09 12.52 -5.65
CA GLU A 64 5.91 13.76 -4.90
C GLU A 64 5.94 13.55 -3.38
N ALA A 65 5.69 12.34 -2.90
CA ALA A 65 5.79 12.02 -1.48
C ALA A 65 7.25 12.12 -0.98
N GLN A 66 8.22 11.88 -1.87
CA GLN A 66 9.64 11.93 -1.53
C GLN A 66 10.18 13.36 -1.38
N ASP A 67 9.42 14.37 -1.79
CA ASP A 67 9.76 15.80 -1.58
C ASP A 67 9.40 16.26 -0.16
N LEU A 68 8.66 15.47 0.61
CA LEU A 68 8.26 15.78 1.98
C LEU A 68 9.37 15.41 2.98
N PRO A 69 9.43 16.09 4.15
CA PRO A 69 10.32 15.73 5.25
C PRO A 69 10.18 14.25 5.64
N ASP A 70 11.33 13.58 5.84
CA ASP A 70 11.43 12.19 6.26
C ASP A 70 11.50 12.10 7.79
N VAL A 71 10.60 11.33 8.42
CA VAL A 71 10.56 11.10 9.88
C VAL A 71 11.23 9.79 10.30
N GLY A 72 11.93 9.12 9.41
CA GLY A 72 12.68 7.89 9.69
C GLY A 72 11.98 6.63 9.18
N TYR A 73 12.52 5.48 9.58
CA TYR A 73 12.01 4.17 9.14
C TYR A 73 10.83 3.71 10.02
N LEU A 74 9.75 3.26 9.40
CA LEU A 74 8.49 2.91 10.10
C LEU A 74 8.66 1.98 11.32
N ARG A 75 9.61 1.05 11.31
CA ARG A 75 9.86 0.11 12.43
C ARG A 75 10.91 0.60 13.44
N ALA A 76 11.48 1.78 13.21
CA ALA A 76 12.51 2.39 14.06
C ALA A 76 12.26 3.90 14.22
N LEU A 77 11.02 4.26 14.51
CA LEU A 77 10.60 5.65 14.67
C LEU A 77 11.20 6.29 15.93
N SER A 78 11.28 7.62 15.91
CA SER A 78 11.55 8.46 17.07
C SER A 78 10.44 9.49 17.23
N ALA A 79 10.04 9.78 18.48
CA ALA A 79 8.95 10.73 18.73
C ALA A 79 9.35 12.18 18.42
N GLU A 80 10.62 12.54 18.67
CA GLU A 80 11.09 13.93 18.54
C GLU A 80 10.95 14.51 17.13
N PRO A 81 11.42 13.85 16.04
CA PRO A 81 11.23 14.36 14.69
C PRO A 81 9.75 14.51 14.32
N ILE A 82 8.90 13.60 14.77
CA ILE A 82 7.46 13.62 14.51
C ILE A 82 6.80 14.80 15.25
N LEU A 83 7.05 14.95 16.55
CA LEU A 83 6.48 16.01 17.38
C LEU A 83 6.96 17.42 16.99
N SER A 84 8.20 17.54 16.50
CA SER A 84 8.73 18.84 16.04
C SER A 84 7.94 19.42 14.86
N LEU A 85 7.27 18.59 14.10
CA LEU A 85 6.41 18.98 12.99
C LEU A 85 4.99 19.36 13.44
N ALA A 86 4.68 19.28 14.73
CA ALA A 86 3.37 19.60 15.32
C ALA A 86 2.20 19.00 14.50
N PRO A 87 2.13 17.67 14.32
CA PRO A 87 1.04 17.04 13.58
C PRO A 87 -0.24 16.98 14.44
N ASP A 88 -1.39 17.08 13.78
CA ASP A 88 -2.70 16.82 14.40
C ASP A 88 -3.06 15.32 14.31
N LEU A 89 -2.59 14.66 13.25
CA LEU A 89 -2.90 13.27 12.94
C LEU A 89 -1.65 12.56 12.39
N VAL A 90 -1.38 11.38 12.92
CA VAL A 90 -0.37 10.46 12.39
C VAL A 90 -1.08 9.18 11.98
N LEU A 91 -1.03 8.87 10.67
CA LEU A 91 -1.51 7.63 10.09
C LEU A 91 -0.36 6.63 10.07
N VAL A 92 -0.55 5.44 10.63
CA VAL A 92 0.55 4.46 10.72
C VAL A 92 0.12 3.08 10.24
N GLU A 93 0.99 2.36 9.54
CA GLU A 93 0.82 0.93 9.29
C GLU A 93 0.83 0.11 10.59
N ALA A 94 0.27 -1.10 10.53
CA ALA A 94 0.10 -1.96 11.71
C ALA A 94 1.41 -2.31 12.40
N ASP A 95 2.49 -2.46 11.64
CA ASP A 95 3.83 -2.83 12.11
C ASP A 95 4.74 -1.63 12.40
N ALA A 96 4.19 -0.40 12.34
CA ALA A 96 4.92 0.80 12.72
C ALA A 96 5.25 0.80 14.21
N GLY A 97 6.44 1.23 14.55
CA GLY A 97 6.91 1.24 15.92
C GLY A 97 8.30 1.83 16.11
N PRO A 98 8.86 1.74 17.32
CA PRO A 98 8.42 0.92 18.46
C PRO A 98 7.07 1.37 19.08
N PRO A 99 6.31 0.49 19.73
CA PRO A 99 5.02 0.82 20.36
C PRO A 99 5.08 1.99 21.35
N ASP A 100 6.18 2.11 22.08
CA ASP A 100 6.39 3.19 23.07
C ASP A 100 6.40 4.57 22.40
N VAL A 101 6.93 4.67 21.17
CA VAL A 101 6.93 5.93 20.41
C VAL A 101 5.49 6.34 20.08
N LEU A 102 4.66 5.41 19.63
CA LEU A 102 3.25 5.69 19.33
C LEU A 102 2.47 6.11 20.59
N THR A 103 2.82 5.51 21.74
CA THR A 103 2.25 5.90 23.04
C THR A 103 2.69 7.31 23.43
N GLN A 104 3.95 7.68 23.22
CA GLN A 104 4.46 9.04 23.46
C GLN A 104 3.76 10.08 22.59
N LEU A 105 3.54 9.79 21.31
CA LEU A 105 2.80 10.68 20.40
C LEU A 105 1.36 10.91 20.90
N ALA A 106 0.67 9.84 21.28
CA ALA A 106 -0.69 9.95 21.84
C ALA A 106 -0.70 10.72 23.16
N GLY A 107 0.29 10.50 24.05
CA GLY A 107 0.46 11.23 25.30
C GLY A 107 0.75 12.73 25.11
N ALA A 108 1.33 13.11 23.97
CA ALA A 108 1.54 14.50 23.59
C ALA A 108 0.31 15.16 22.91
N GLY A 109 -0.83 14.44 22.84
CA GLY A 109 -2.08 14.94 22.28
C GLY A 109 -2.23 14.75 20.78
N VAL A 110 -1.31 14.01 20.12
CA VAL A 110 -1.41 13.69 18.69
C VAL A 110 -2.38 12.55 18.49
N THR A 111 -3.31 12.68 17.55
CA THR A 111 -4.16 11.56 17.14
C THR A 111 -3.35 10.55 16.33
N VAL A 112 -3.22 9.32 16.82
CA VAL A 112 -2.54 8.22 16.12
C VAL A 112 -3.57 7.22 15.61
N ALA A 113 -3.63 7.02 14.29
CA ALA A 113 -4.55 6.09 13.65
C ALA A 113 -3.76 4.94 13.01
N ARG A 114 -3.83 3.74 13.63
CA ARG A 114 -3.18 2.53 13.13
C ARG A 114 -4.07 1.83 12.10
N MET A 115 -3.51 1.46 10.94
CA MET A 115 -4.21 0.81 9.84
C MET A 115 -4.21 -0.72 9.99
N PRO A 116 -5.19 -1.44 9.40
CA PRO A 116 -5.15 -2.90 9.29
C PRO A 116 -4.07 -3.34 8.29
N ASP A 117 -3.64 -4.61 8.38
CA ASP A 117 -2.53 -5.15 7.58
C ASP A 117 -2.78 -6.59 7.10
N GLU A 118 -4.01 -6.97 6.90
CA GLU A 118 -4.34 -8.23 6.26
C GLU A 118 -3.88 -8.21 4.80
N PRO A 119 -2.98 -9.16 4.37
CA PRO A 119 -2.39 -9.14 3.03
C PRO A 119 -3.30 -9.81 2.01
N ASP A 120 -4.51 -9.30 1.87
CA ASP A 120 -5.51 -9.68 0.89
C ASP A 120 -6.31 -8.46 0.40
N ILE A 121 -7.18 -8.66 -0.59
CA ILE A 121 -7.96 -7.56 -1.15
C ILE A 121 -8.96 -6.97 -0.15
N GLY A 122 -9.48 -7.77 0.76
CA GLY A 122 -10.37 -7.30 1.83
C GLY A 122 -9.64 -6.37 2.79
N GLY A 123 -8.41 -6.73 3.18
CA GLY A 123 -7.51 -5.91 3.99
C GLY A 123 -7.14 -4.59 3.31
N VAL A 124 -6.82 -4.63 2.00
CA VAL A 124 -6.57 -3.41 1.21
C VAL A 124 -7.79 -2.49 1.24
N GLN A 125 -8.98 -3.01 0.98
CA GLN A 125 -10.22 -2.24 1.02
C GLN A 125 -10.52 -1.67 2.42
N ALA A 126 -10.26 -2.45 3.47
CA ALA A 126 -10.42 -2.02 4.86
C ALA A 126 -9.45 -0.89 5.21
N LYS A 127 -8.17 -1.03 4.79
CA LYS A 127 -7.13 0.00 4.95
C LYS A 127 -7.55 1.31 4.26
N ILE A 128 -7.99 1.26 3.01
CA ILE A 128 -8.48 2.43 2.25
C ILE A 128 -9.62 3.12 3.00
N ARG A 129 -10.65 2.37 3.44
CA ARG A 129 -11.79 2.95 4.16
C ARG A 129 -11.36 3.58 5.49
N LYS A 130 -10.43 2.96 6.20
CA LYS A 130 -9.96 3.46 7.50
C LYS A 130 -9.13 4.74 7.35
N VAL A 131 -8.23 4.81 6.37
CA VAL A 131 -7.50 6.05 6.03
C VAL A 131 -8.49 7.15 5.65
N ALA A 132 -9.44 6.86 4.75
CA ALA A 132 -10.44 7.83 4.32
C ALA A 132 -11.30 8.35 5.48
N ALA A 133 -11.72 7.48 6.40
CA ALA A 133 -12.47 7.87 7.59
C ALA A 133 -11.65 8.81 8.49
N ALA A 134 -10.35 8.50 8.73
CA ALA A 134 -9.46 9.36 9.51
C ALA A 134 -9.25 10.75 8.85
N LEU A 135 -9.35 10.81 7.52
CA LEU A 135 -9.23 12.05 6.74
C LEU A 135 -10.55 12.82 6.58
N GLY A 136 -11.69 12.25 7.02
CA GLY A 136 -13.01 12.83 6.78
C GLY A 136 -13.48 12.71 5.31
N LEU A 137 -12.99 11.68 4.58
CA LEU A 137 -13.25 11.44 3.15
C LEU A 137 -13.95 10.09 2.91
N ALA A 138 -14.90 9.72 3.78
CA ALA A 138 -15.51 8.39 3.79
C ALA A 138 -16.08 7.96 2.43
N ASP A 139 -16.79 8.85 1.74
CA ASP A 139 -17.42 8.55 0.43
C ASP A 139 -16.35 8.28 -0.64
N LYS A 140 -15.29 9.10 -0.69
CA LYS A 140 -14.15 8.85 -1.59
C LYS A 140 -13.44 7.54 -1.28
N GLY A 141 -13.31 7.20 0.01
CA GLY A 141 -12.74 5.95 0.44
C GLY A 141 -13.57 4.73 0.05
N ALA A 142 -14.90 4.83 0.16
CA ALA A 142 -15.80 3.77 -0.28
C ALA A 142 -15.68 3.52 -1.79
N GLU A 143 -15.64 4.59 -2.59
CA GLU A 143 -15.49 4.51 -4.03
C GLU A 143 -14.12 3.93 -4.44
N LEU A 144 -13.02 4.43 -3.87
CA LEU A 144 -11.68 3.90 -4.16
C LEU A 144 -11.57 2.41 -3.78
N ALA A 145 -12.11 2.02 -2.62
CA ALA A 145 -12.10 0.62 -2.20
C ALA A 145 -12.92 -0.28 -3.14
N ARG A 146 -14.05 0.21 -3.68
CA ARG A 146 -14.85 -0.49 -4.68
C ARG A 146 -14.06 -0.69 -5.97
N GLN A 147 -13.47 0.39 -6.50
CA GLN A 147 -12.67 0.36 -7.75
C GLN A 147 -11.51 -0.63 -7.65
N VAL A 148 -10.73 -0.56 -6.56
CA VAL A 148 -9.62 -1.50 -6.32
C VAL A 148 -10.10 -2.95 -6.25
N GLY A 149 -11.27 -3.19 -5.63
CA GLY A 149 -11.87 -4.53 -5.57
C GLY A 149 -12.31 -5.05 -6.94
N GLU A 150 -12.90 -4.20 -7.78
CA GLU A 150 -13.31 -4.55 -9.15
C GLU A 150 -12.11 -4.83 -10.06
N ASP A 151 -11.07 -3.98 -9.99
CA ASP A 151 -9.85 -4.17 -10.76
C ASP A 151 -9.15 -5.49 -10.36
N HIS A 152 -9.10 -5.77 -9.05
CA HIS A 152 -8.58 -7.03 -8.55
C HIS A 152 -9.37 -8.24 -9.08
N ALA A 153 -10.70 -8.18 -9.05
CA ALA A 153 -11.54 -9.27 -9.55
C ALA A 153 -11.31 -9.54 -11.05
N LEU A 154 -11.11 -8.49 -11.85
CA LEU A 154 -10.79 -8.62 -13.27
C LEU A 154 -9.43 -9.32 -13.49
N VAL A 155 -8.42 -8.93 -12.71
CA VAL A 155 -7.09 -9.56 -12.77
C VAL A 155 -7.16 -11.04 -12.38
N ILE A 156 -7.80 -11.36 -11.26
CA ILE A 156 -7.93 -12.75 -10.78
C ILE A 156 -8.68 -13.63 -11.77
N ALA A 157 -9.74 -13.12 -12.42
CA ALA A 157 -10.48 -13.87 -13.43
C ALA A 157 -9.60 -14.31 -14.62
N GLN A 158 -8.65 -13.47 -15.02
CA GLN A 158 -7.70 -13.77 -16.10
C GLN A 158 -6.65 -14.79 -15.66
N ILE A 159 -6.11 -14.63 -14.42
CA ILE A 159 -5.14 -15.56 -13.84
C ILE A 159 -5.78 -16.96 -13.65
N GLY A 160 -7.07 -17.02 -13.30
CA GLY A 160 -7.81 -18.28 -13.14
C GLY A 160 -7.83 -19.18 -14.37
N THR A 161 -7.44 -18.69 -15.55
CA THR A 161 -7.31 -19.49 -16.79
C THR A 161 -5.98 -20.25 -16.89
N VAL A 162 -5.01 -19.96 -16.02
CA VAL A 162 -3.67 -20.55 -16.06
C VAL A 162 -3.67 -21.93 -15.43
N GLN A 163 -3.02 -22.90 -16.10
CA GLN A 163 -2.99 -24.29 -15.65
C GLN A 163 -1.78 -24.63 -14.75
N SER A 164 -0.73 -23.81 -14.77
CA SER A 164 0.50 -24.06 -14.01
C SER A 164 0.55 -23.23 -12.74
N GLN A 165 1.19 -23.76 -11.69
CA GLN A 165 1.48 -23.06 -10.45
C GLN A 165 2.99 -23.10 -10.17
N PRO A 166 3.78 -22.18 -10.74
CA PRO A 166 5.22 -22.17 -10.53
C PRO A 166 5.58 -21.99 -9.06
N ARG A 167 6.63 -22.68 -8.63
CA ARG A 167 7.21 -22.56 -7.29
C ARG A 167 8.08 -21.32 -7.24
N VAL A 168 7.73 -20.35 -6.41
CA VAL A 168 8.39 -19.06 -6.32
C VAL A 168 9.12 -18.95 -4.98
N MET A 169 10.42 -18.69 -5.00
CA MET A 169 11.18 -18.33 -3.81
C MET A 169 11.35 -16.81 -3.75
N PHE A 170 10.77 -16.18 -2.76
CA PHE A 170 11.00 -14.74 -2.53
C PHE A 170 12.22 -14.53 -1.63
N VAL A 171 13.17 -13.71 -2.10
CA VAL A 171 14.37 -13.29 -1.36
C VAL A 171 14.21 -11.83 -0.95
N LEU A 172 13.98 -11.59 0.35
CA LEU A 172 13.79 -10.25 0.89
C LEU A 172 15.09 -9.45 0.92
N SER A 173 16.15 -10.07 1.39
CA SER A 173 17.48 -9.46 1.50
C SER A 173 18.56 -10.53 1.51
N ALA A 174 19.75 -10.15 1.09
CA ALA A 174 20.94 -10.94 1.27
C ALA A 174 22.10 -9.98 1.59
N GLY A 175 22.73 -10.19 2.73
CA GLY A 175 23.91 -9.46 3.18
C GLY A 175 25.13 -10.38 3.20
N ARG A 176 26.03 -10.21 4.21
CA ARG A 176 27.18 -11.09 4.42
C ARG A 176 26.81 -12.49 4.93
N GLY A 177 25.53 -12.76 5.17
CA GLY A 177 25.01 -14.03 5.71
C GLY A 177 24.11 -14.76 4.71
N ALA A 178 23.36 -15.74 5.22
CA ALA A 178 22.38 -16.47 4.45
C ALA A 178 21.25 -15.55 3.93
N PRO A 179 20.73 -15.77 2.71
CA PRO A 179 19.58 -15.01 2.20
C PRO A 179 18.38 -15.13 3.14
N LEU A 180 17.67 -14.01 3.34
CA LEU A 180 16.44 -13.99 4.10
C LEU A 180 15.28 -14.24 3.14
N VAL A 181 14.53 -15.32 3.33
CA VAL A 181 13.44 -15.75 2.45
C VAL A 181 12.08 -15.73 3.15
N ALA A 182 11.02 -15.56 2.38
CA ALA A 182 9.65 -15.55 2.88
C ALA A 182 9.12 -16.95 3.16
N GLY A 183 8.69 -17.20 4.39
CA GLY A 183 7.88 -18.34 4.80
C GLY A 183 6.39 -18.04 4.76
N GLU A 184 5.64 -18.74 5.62
CA GLU A 184 4.19 -18.65 5.74
C GLU A 184 3.74 -17.35 6.41
N GLY A 185 2.53 -16.86 6.05
CA GLY A 185 1.92 -15.67 6.65
C GLY A 185 2.54 -14.33 6.20
N THR A 186 3.45 -14.34 5.23
CA THR A 186 4.08 -13.11 4.73
C THR A 186 3.29 -12.49 3.57
N SER A 187 3.41 -11.17 3.41
CA SER A 187 2.88 -10.46 2.24
C SER A 187 3.44 -11.02 0.92
N ALA A 188 4.70 -11.49 0.93
CA ALA A 188 5.29 -12.15 -0.23
C ALA A 188 4.61 -13.46 -0.58
N GLN A 189 4.28 -14.31 0.41
CA GLN A 189 3.49 -15.53 0.16
C GLN A 189 2.11 -15.18 -0.39
N ALA A 190 1.45 -14.19 0.18
CA ALA A 190 0.11 -13.79 -0.24
C ALA A 190 0.09 -13.31 -1.70
N ILE A 191 0.99 -12.40 -2.09
CA ILE A 191 1.04 -11.88 -3.47
C ILE A 191 1.44 -12.96 -4.48
N ILE A 192 2.33 -13.88 -4.13
CA ILE A 192 2.67 -15.05 -4.97
C ILE A 192 1.42 -15.89 -5.24
N GLY A 193 0.62 -16.17 -4.21
CA GLY A 193 -0.64 -16.92 -4.34
C GLY A 193 -1.65 -16.20 -5.24
N LEU A 194 -1.84 -14.89 -5.05
CA LEU A 194 -2.73 -14.07 -5.86
C LEU A 194 -2.31 -14.05 -7.34
N ALA A 195 -1.01 -14.10 -7.62
CA ALA A 195 -0.46 -14.14 -8.98
C ALA A 195 -0.45 -15.54 -9.61
N GLY A 196 -1.09 -16.53 -9.00
CA GLY A 196 -1.18 -17.90 -9.54
C GLY A 196 0.08 -18.75 -9.32
N GLY A 197 1.03 -18.30 -8.49
CA GLY A 197 2.17 -19.08 -8.04
C GLY A 197 1.94 -19.78 -6.72
N ARG A 198 2.95 -20.50 -6.24
CA ARG A 198 3.01 -21.02 -4.87
C ARG A 198 4.37 -20.72 -4.24
N ASN A 199 4.37 -20.37 -2.96
CA ASN A 199 5.65 -20.20 -2.25
C ASN A 199 6.44 -21.53 -2.26
N ALA A 200 7.68 -21.49 -2.72
CA ALA A 200 8.56 -22.66 -2.71
C ALA A 200 9.02 -23.02 -1.28
N ILE A 201 8.97 -22.06 -0.37
CA ILE A 201 9.39 -22.21 1.02
C ILE A 201 8.16 -22.41 1.91
N SER A 202 8.21 -23.41 2.78
CA SER A 202 7.16 -23.74 3.75
C SER A 202 7.78 -24.25 5.05
N GLY A 203 6.95 -24.50 6.08
CA GLY A 203 7.35 -25.11 7.33
C GLY A 203 7.87 -24.11 8.38
N PHE A 204 7.80 -22.79 8.12
CA PHE A 204 8.05 -21.75 9.11
C PHE A 204 7.28 -20.45 8.80
N PRO A 205 6.87 -19.70 9.81
CA PRO A 205 6.28 -18.39 9.65
C PRO A 205 7.33 -17.31 9.41
N ASP A 206 6.89 -16.17 8.89
CA ASP A 206 7.67 -14.95 8.70
C ASP A 206 8.88 -15.11 7.76
N TYR A 207 9.88 -14.27 7.93
CA TYR A 207 11.11 -14.28 7.13
C TYR A 207 12.23 -14.92 7.93
N ARG A 208 12.95 -15.90 7.32
CA ARG A 208 14.08 -16.57 7.97
C ARG A 208 15.28 -16.73 7.03
N PRO A 209 16.49 -16.83 7.61
CA PRO A 209 17.68 -17.20 6.85
C PRO A 209 17.51 -18.58 6.19
N LEU A 210 17.90 -18.67 4.93
CA LEU A 210 17.84 -19.89 4.12
C LEU A 210 19.16 -20.66 4.22
N SER A 211 19.13 -21.96 4.61
CA SER A 211 20.31 -22.80 4.46
C SER A 211 20.49 -23.20 2.99
N PRO A 212 21.74 -23.48 2.56
CA PRO A 212 22.04 -23.92 1.20
C PRO A 212 21.21 -25.15 0.80
N GLU A 213 21.13 -26.14 1.69
CA GLU A 213 20.42 -27.39 1.46
C GLU A 213 18.91 -27.17 1.33
N ALA A 214 18.32 -26.31 2.19
CA ALA A 214 16.90 -25.98 2.13
C ALA A 214 16.56 -25.26 0.83
N GLY A 215 17.45 -24.38 0.35
CA GLY A 215 17.26 -23.67 -0.92
C GLY A 215 17.20 -24.61 -2.13
N VAL A 216 18.14 -25.52 -2.22
CA VAL A 216 18.16 -26.54 -3.28
C VAL A 216 16.97 -27.50 -3.17
N ALA A 217 16.65 -27.97 -1.96
CA ALA A 217 15.52 -28.86 -1.71
C ALA A 217 14.17 -28.18 -2.03
N ALA A 218 14.05 -26.88 -1.83
CA ALA A 218 12.87 -26.11 -2.20
C ALA A 218 12.62 -26.12 -3.71
N SER A 219 13.67 -26.32 -4.52
CA SER A 219 13.58 -26.47 -5.98
C SER A 219 12.65 -25.42 -6.63
N PRO A 220 12.92 -24.11 -6.47
CA PRO A 220 12.09 -23.06 -7.05
C PRO A 220 12.20 -23.05 -8.57
N ASP A 221 11.07 -22.76 -9.23
CA ASP A 221 11.00 -22.51 -10.68
C ASP A 221 11.35 -21.03 -11.00
N VAL A 222 11.11 -20.13 -10.02
CA VAL A 222 11.32 -18.68 -10.14
C VAL A 222 11.90 -18.15 -8.84
N ILE A 223 12.87 -17.24 -8.93
CA ILE A 223 13.30 -16.41 -7.80
C ILE A 223 12.73 -15.01 -7.97
N LEU A 224 12.00 -14.55 -6.95
CA LEU A 224 11.42 -13.23 -6.88
C LEU A 224 12.21 -12.39 -5.88
N VAL A 225 12.58 -11.18 -6.26
CA VAL A 225 13.26 -10.21 -5.41
C VAL A 225 12.67 -8.83 -5.57
N THR A 226 12.98 -7.91 -4.66
CA THR A 226 12.69 -6.49 -4.89
C THR A 226 13.80 -5.83 -5.70
N ASP A 227 13.48 -4.76 -6.44
CA ASP A 227 14.46 -3.97 -7.19
C ASP A 227 15.59 -3.44 -6.28
N ARG A 228 15.25 -3.11 -5.04
CA ARG A 228 16.24 -2.69 -4.04
C ARG A 228 17.21 -3.84 -3.72
N THR A 229 16.68 -5.02 -3.44
CA THR A 229 17.50 -6.21 -3.14
C THR A 229 18.37 -6.56 -4.35
N MET A 230 17.82 -6.53 -5.55
CA MET A 230 18.58 -6.77 -6.79
C MET A 230 19.76 -5.80 -6.93
N ARG A 231 19.52 -4.49 -6.73
CA ARG A 231 20.60 -3.49 -6.79
C ARG A 231 21.68 -3.71 -5.72
N LEU A 232 21.28 -4.02 -4.50
CA LEU A 232 22.23 -4.27 -3.39
C LEU A 232 23.11 -5.49 -3.61
N LEU A 233 22.62 -6.47 -4.37
CA LEU A 233 23.36 -7.67 -4.74
C LEU A 233 24.29 -7.49 -5.94
N GLY A 234 24.27 -6.32 -6.59
CA GLY A 234 25.04 -6.09 -7.82
C GLY A 234 24.40 -6.72 -9.06
N GLY A 235 23.08 -6.94 -9.05
CA GLY A 235 22.33 -7.51 -10.16
C GLY A 235 22.18 -9.04 -10.08
N ILE A 236 21.73 -9.62 -11.19
CA ILE A 236 21.45 -11.06 -11.29
C ILE A 236 22.68 -11.91 -10.95
N GLU A 237 23.85 -11.52 -11.40
CA GLU A 237 25.08 -12.30 -11.15
C GLU A 237 25.37 -12.42 -9.65
N GLY A 238 25.21 -11.33 -8.88
CA GLY A 238 25.37 -11.38 -7.43
C GLY A 238 24.32 -12.26 -6.75
N LEU A 239 23.06 -12.22 -7.21
CA LEU A 239 22.02 -13.09 -6.70
C LEU A 239 22.33 -14.58 -6.94
N LEU A 240 22.81 -14.94 -8.14
CA LEU A 240 23.12 -16.31 -8.53
C LEU A 240 24.29 -16.93 -7.77
N THR A 241 25.11 -16.12 -7.06
CA THR A 241 26.21 -16.62 -6.21
C THR A 241 25.79 -16.95 -4.79
N LEU A 242 24.55 -16.61 -4.40
CA LEU A 242 24.13 -16.78 -3.02
C LEU A 242 23.95 -18.26 -2.65
N PRO A 243 24.42 -18.68 -1.44
CA PRO A 243 24.14 -20.00 -0.91
C PRO A 243 22.63 -20.27 -0.85
N GLY A 244 22.20 -21.46 -1.31
CA GLY A 244 20.79 -21.83 -1.38
C GLY A 244 20.03 -21.29 -2.61
N ILE A 245 20.67 -20.45 -3.42
CA ILE A 245 20.19 -20.02 -4.74
C ILE A 245 20.93 -20.80 -5.83
N VAL A 246 22.25 -20.84 -5.75
CA VAL A 246 23.10 -21.64 -6.66
C VAL A 246 22.64 -23.11 -6.64
N GLY A 247 22.53 -23.74 -7.83
CA GLY A 247 22.09 -25.12 -7.98
C GLY A 247 20.57 -25.33 -7.90
N THR A 248 19.77 -24.26 -7.89
CA THR A 248 18.31 -24.34 -8.02
C THR A 248 17.88 -24.29 -9.49
N PRO A 249 16.76 -24.92 -9.89
CA PRO A 249 16.24 -24.82 -11.26
C PRO A 249 16.04 -23.38 -11.74
N ALA A 250 15.61 -22.48 -10.85
CA ALA A 250 15.44 -21.06 -11.15
C ALA A 250 16.79 -20.37 -11.47
N ALA A 251 17.86 -20.73 -10.75
CA ALA A 251 19.21 -20.20 -11.01
C ALA A 251 19.76 -20.71 -12.33
N ASP A 252 19.64 -22.01 -12.59
CA ASP A 252 20.14 -22.65 -13.82
C ASP A 252 19.44 -22.11 -15.08
N SER A 253 18.13 -21.88 -15.00
CA SER A 253 17.33 -21.29 -16.08
C SER A 253 17.36 -19.75 -16.10
N ARG A 254 18.02 -19.11 -15.13
CA ARG A 254 18.06 -17.65 -14.92
C ARG A 254 16.67 -17.00 -14.83
N ARG A 255 15.71 -17.74 -14.29
CA ARG A 255 14.33 -17.29 -14.16
C ARG A 255 14.17 -16.44 -12.91
N ILE A 256 14.61 -15.20 -13.03
CA ILE A 256 14.66 -14.20 -11.95
C ILE A 256 13.68 -13.08 -12.28
N VAL A 257 12.83 -12.72 -11.31
CA VAL A 257 11.87 -11.62 -11.41
C VAL A 257 12.21 -10.56 -10.36
N SER A 258 12.30 -9.31 -10.79
CA SER A 258 12.53 -8.16 -9.91
C SER A 258 11.38 -7.17 -10.06
N ILE A 259 10.78 -6.75 -8.93
CA ILE A 259 9.64 -5.83 -8.90
C ILE A 259 9.89 -4.78 -7.81
N ASP A 260 9.36 -3.57 -7.98
CA ASP A 260 9.39 -2.54 -6.94
C ASP A 260 8.84 -3.07 -5.61
N GLY A 261 9.57 -2.84 -4.53
CA GLY A 261 9.25 -3.44 -3.22
C GLY A 261 7.95 -2.92 -2.61
N LEU A 262 7.63 -1.63 -2.79
CA LEU A 262 6.39 -1.06 -2.30
C LEU A 262 5.19 -1.56 -3.11
N LEU A 263 5.31 -1.61 -4.42
CA LEU A 263 4.29 -2.19 -5.30
C LEU A 263 4.00 -3.64 -4.90
N LEU A 264 5.06 -4.46 -4.76
CA LEU A 264 4.95 -5.90 -4.52
C LEU A 264 4.39 -6.25 -3.14
N LEU A 265 4.82 -5.56 -2.08
CA LEU A 265 4.60 -5.96 -0.68
C LEU A 265 3.68 -5.01 0.10
N GLY A 266 3.37 -3.84 -0.43
CA GLY A 266 2.68 -2.78 0.32
C GLY A 266 1.19 -3.05 0.55
N PHE A 267 0.55 -3.86 -0.27
CA PHE A 267 -0.91 -4.07 -0.20
C PHE A 267 -1.67 -2.74 -0.08
N GLY A 268 -1.38 -1.85 -1.02
CA GLY A 268 -2.01 -0.54 -1.20
C GLY A 268 -3.00 -0.53 -2.38
N PRO A 269 -3.40 0.66 -2.85
CA PRO A 269 -4.34 0.79 -3.98
C PRO A 269 -3.86 0.12 -5.27
N ARG A 270 -2.54 -0.02 -5.46
CA ARG A 270 -1.93 -0.64 -6.64
C ARG A 270 -1.78 -2.18 -6.53
N THR A 271 -2.40 -2.82 -5.54
CA THR A 271 -2.35 -4.30 -5.41
C THR A 271 -2.81 -5.03 -6.68
N PRO A 272 -3.88 -4.62 -7.40
CA PRO A 272 -4.23 -5.26 -8.67
C PRO A 272 -3.13 -5.19 -9.72
N GLU A 273 -2.42 -4.06 -9.82
CA GLU A 273 -1.26 -3.88 -10.70
C GLU A 273 -0.11 -4.81 -10.31
N ALA A 274 0.20 -4.91 -9.02
CA ALA A 274 1.23 -5.80 -8.50
C ALA A 274 0.94 -7.27 -8.85
N VAL A 275 -0.30 -7.70 -8.63
CA VAL A 275 -0.76 -9.07 -8.95
C VAL A 275 -0.64 -9.35 -10.45
N ALA A 276 -1.11 -8.42 -11.30
CA ALA A 276 -1.02 -8.56 -12.75
C ALA A 276 0.45 -8.64 -13.23
N THR A 277 1.30 -7.74 -12.74
CA THR A 277 2.73 -7.69 -13.10
C THR A 277 3.45 -8.98 -12.72
N LEU A 278 3.19 -9.48 -11.51
CA LEU A 278 3.80 -10.73 -11.06
C LEU A 278 3.24 -11.92 -11.84
N ALA A 279 1.93 -11.97 -12.12
CA ALA A 279 1.32 -13.06 -12.88
C ALA A 279 1.89 -13.16 -14.30
N GLU A 280 2.05 -12.05 -15.02
CA GLU A 280 2.67 -12.01 -16.34
C GLU A 280 4.12 -12.53 -16.30
N ALA A 281 4.86 -12.19 -15.24
CA ALA A 281 6.24 -12.67 -15.05
C ALA A 281 6.30 -14.17 -14.71
N LEU A 282 5.31 -14.69 -13.98
CA LEU A 282 5.22 -16.10 -13.61
C LEU A 282 4.73 -16.99 -14.75
N HIS A 283 3.87 -16.48 -15.63
CA HIS A 283 3.16 -17.24 -16.66
C HIS A 283 3.47 -16.68 -18.05
N PRO A 284 4.55 -17.11 -18.71
CA PRO A 284 4.92 -16.63 -20.05
C PRO A 284 3.75 -16.77 -21.03
N GLY A 285 3.41 -15.68 -21.71
CA GLY A 285 2.29 -15.61 -22.65
C GLY A 285 0.93 -15.20 -22.04
N LEU A 286 0.87 -15.01 -20.72
CA LEU A 286 -0.27 -14.36 -20.08
C LEU A 286 -0.13 -12.85 -20.25
N GLU A 287 -1.15 -12.21 -20.82
CA GLU A 287 -1.31 -10.76 -20.84
C GLU A 287 -2.52 -10.41 -20.00
N VAL A 288 -2.33 -9.62 -18.95
CA VAL A 288 -3.39 -9.22 -18.02
C VAL A 288 -3.85 -7.81 -18.36
N ALA A 289 -5.09 -7.68 -18.83
CA ALA A 289 -5.69 -6.37 -19.07
C ALA A 289 -5.86 -5.61 -17.76
N ARG A 290 -5.41 -4.36 -17.74
CA ARG A 290 -5.54 -3.40 -16.63
C ARG A 290 -6.49 -2.27 -17.03
N ARG A 291 -7.24 -1.73 -16.08
CA ARG A 291 -8.07 -0.52 -16.27
C ARG A 291 -7.30 0.74 -15.99
#